data_548c9cad1cca46b2a0634267af6a9053
#
_entry.id   548c9cad1cca46b2a0634267af6a9053
#
_cell.length_a   1.000
_cell.length_b   1.000
_cell.length_c   1.000
_cell.angle_alpha   90.00
_cell.angle_beta   90.00
_cell.angle_gamma   90.00
#
_symmetry.space_group_name_H-M   'P 1'
#
loop_
_entity.id
_entity.type
_entity.pdbx_description
1 polymer ?
#
loop_
_entity_poly.entity_id
_entity_poly.type
_entity_poly.pdbx_seq_one_letter_code
_entity_poly.pdbx_strand_id
1 'polypeptide(L)'
;MIKNIVFDFGGVLVQHDFISYFAQYFHSEERAARFFEQALPHGFSDEVDRALHPFHYYIERQQRLFPEYKDALDHFDRHFADLFTGETAGMRQLMLQLKTEGYRLLGLSNWSSKVQDVMEKYPDIFALLEGSLISYTVHLLKPEREIYERFLQDFGVQPEECVFMDDRPANIEGARKVGMHGIVFKEMGQLESELRQLIQSQETTK
;
A
#
# COMPACT_ATOMS: atom_id res chain seq x y z
N MET A 1 4.03 -24.34 -6.04
CA MET A 1 2.58 -24.06 -6.27
C MET A 1 2.20 -22.87 -5.43
N ILE A 2 1.53 -21.87 -6.02
CA ILE A 2 1.06 -20.67 -5.31
C ILE A 2 0.02 -21.05 -4.25
N LYS A 3 0.16 -20.52 -3.05
CA LYS A 3 -0.76 -20.67 -1.92
C LYS A 3 -1.15 -19.34 -1.30
N ASN A 4 -0.27 -18.34 -1.41
CA ASN A 4 -0.41 -17.05 -0.74
C ASN A 4 -0.48 -15.94 -1.79
N ILE A 5 -1.54 -15.13 -1.71
CA ILE A 5 -1.73 -13.96 -2.53
C ILE A 5 -1.49 -12.75 -1.63
N VAL A 6 -0.49 -11.94 -1.99
CA VAL A 6 -0.01 -10.81 -1.17
C VAL A 6 -0.34 -9.50 -1.86
N PHE A 7 -1.00 -8.59 -1.17
CA PHE A 7 -1.48 -7.32 -1.71
C PHE A 7 -0.74 -6.15 -1.07
N ASP A 8 -0.32 -5.18 -1.89
CA ASP A 8 -0.13 -3.81 -1.41
C ASP A 8 -1.50 -3.16 -1.14
N PHE A 9 -1.52 -2.03 -0.47
CA PHE A 9 -2.75 -1.35 -0.07
C PHE A 9 -3.06 -0.15 -0.96
N GLY A 10 -2.27 0.91 -0.89
CA GLY A 10 -2.48 2.12 -1.66
C GLY A 10 -2.26 1.89 -3.16
N GLY A 11 -3.19 2.33 -3.99
CA GLY A 11 -3.15 2.08 -5.43
C GLY A 11 -3.52 0.67 -5.86
N VAL A 12 -3.61 -0.30 -4.92
CA VAL A 12 -3.99 -1.70 -5.18
C VAL A 12 -5.32 -2.05 -4.53
N LEU A 13 -5.42 -2.05 -3.19
CA LEU A 13 -6.70 -2.32 -2.51
C LEU A 13 -7.60 -1.09 -2.48
N VAL A 14 -7.03 0.09 -2.21
CA VAL A 14 -7.74 1.37 -2.09
C VAL A 14 -7.09 2.42 -2.96
N GLN A 15 -7.92 3.24 -3.61
CA GLN A 15 -7.51 4.34 -4.46
C GLN A 15 -7.45 5.65 -3.68
N HIS A 16 -6.59 6.56 -4.11
CA HIS A 16 -6.43 7.88 -3.50
C HIS A 16 -6.30 8.97 -4.56
N ASP A 17 -6.70 10.17 -4.19
CA ASP A 17 -6.50 11.38 -5.01
C ASP A 17 -6.21 12.59 -4.12
N PHE A 18 -4.98 12.68 -3.67
CA PHE A 18 -4.52 13.73 -2.76
C PHE A 18 -4.61 15.11 -3.37
N ILE A 19 -4.30 15.23 -4.67
CA ILE A 19 -4.31 16.53 -5.36
C ILE A 19 -5.73 17.06 -5.50
N SER A 20 -6.67 16.26 -6.00
CA SER A 20 -8.07 16.70 -6.16
C SER A 20 -8.73 17.03 -4.82
N TYR A 21 -8.42 16.26 -3.76
CA TYR A 21 -8.91 16.56 -2.42
C TYR A 21 -8.43 17.94 -1.95
N PHE A 22 -7.13 18.19 -2.02
CA PHE A 22 -6.55 19.47 -1.57
C PHE A 22 -6.82 20.62 -2.54
N ALA A 23 -7.13 20.35 -3.82
CA ALA A 23 -7.60 21.36 -4.74
C ALA A 23 -8.94 21.96 -4.27
N GLN A 24 -9.82 21.16 -3.67
CA GLN A 24 -11.06 21.67 -3.05
C GLN A 24 -10.73 22.51 -1.79
N TYR A 25 -9.82 22.05 -0.95
CA TYR A 25 -9.39 22.78 0.25
C TYR A 25 -8.78 24.16 -0.09
N PHE A 26 -7.89 24.20 -1.08
CA PHE A 26 -7.22 25.45 -1.51
C PHE A 26 -8.01 26.28 -2.54
N HIS A 27 -9.12 25.74 -3.08
CA HIS A 27 -9.83 26.27 -4.26
C HIS A 27 -8.90 26.47 -5.47
N SER A 28 -7.89 25.59 -5.63
CA SER A 28 -6.87 25.68 -6.68
C SER A 28 -6.01 24.40 -6.74
N GLU A 29 -5.98 23.76 -7.90
CA GLU A 29 -5.09 22.62 -8.16
C GLU A 29 -3.61 23.02 -8.07
N GLU A 30 -3.25 24.19 -8.57
CA GLU A 30 -1.87 24.70 -8.53
C GLU A 30 -1.39 24.88 -7.08
N ARG A 31 -2.24 25.39 -6.19
CA ARG A 31 -1.90 25.52 -4.76
C ARG A 31 -1.80 24.16 -4.07
N ALA A 32 -2.66 23.21 -4.42
CA ALA A 32 -2.58 21.86 -3.92
C ALA A 32 -1.27 21.17 -4.36
N ALA A 33 -0.93 21.27 -5.64
CA ALA A 33 0.32 20.71 -6.15
C ALA A 33 1.56 21.31 -5.46
N ARG A 34 1.61 22.63 -5.28
CA ARG A 34 2.70 23.29 -4.55
C ARG A 34 2.77 22.85 -3.08
N PHE A 35 1.65 22.68 -2.42
CA PHE A 35 1.61 22.18 -1.05
C PHE A 35 2.28 20.82 -0.93
N PHE A 36 1.94 19.85 -1.81
CA PHE A 36 2.56 18.53 -1.80
C PHE A 36 4.05 18.60 -2.20
N GLU A 37 4.40 19.39 -3.20
CA GLU A 37 5.78 19.52 -3.65
C GLU A 37 6.70 20.14 -2.56
N GLN A 38 6.23 21.14 -1.83
CA GLN A 38 7.03 21.89 -0.86
C GLN A 38 6.95 21.28 0.54
N ALA A 39 5.73 21.08 1.07
CA ALA A 39 5.53 20.68 2.45
C ALA A 39 5.54 19.16 2.67
N LEU A 40 5.21 18.37 1.64
CA LEU A 40 5.20 16.91 1.70
C LEU A 40 5.99 16.31 0.50
N PRO A 41 7.29 16.71 0.34
CA PRO A 41 8.06 16.37 -0.85
C PRO A 41 8.29 14.88 -1.00
N HIS A 42 8.76 14.49 -2.18
CA HIS A 42 9.15 13.11 -2.47
C HIS A 42 10.19 12.63 -1.45
N GLY A 43 9.92 11.50 -0.79
CA GLY A 43 10.73 11.00 0.33
C GLY A 43 10.15 11.30 1.72
N PHE A 44 9.24 12.28 1.86
CA PHE A 44 8.51 12.49 3.11
C PHE A 44 7.69 11.25 3.49
N SER A 45 7.01 10.63 2.53
CA SER A 45 6.29 9.37 2.75
C SER A 45 7.20 8.27 3.27
N ASP A 46 8.39 8.09 2.70
CA ASP A 46 9.32 7.04 3.14
C ASP A 46 9.77 7.24 4.60
N GLU A 47 10.00 8.50 5.02
CA GLU A 47 10.31 8.78 6.43
C GLU A 47 9.15 8.44 7.36
N VAL A 48 7.93 8.85 6.97
CA VAL A 48 6.71 8.64 7.76
C VAL A 48 6.32 7.17 7.81
N ASP A 49 6.51 6.45 6.71
CA ASP A 49 6.20 5.03 6.58
C ASP A 49 7.24 4.14 7.29
N ARG A 50 8.50 4.61 7.39
CA ARG A 50 9.50 3.97 8.26
C ARG A 50 9.23 4.21 9.75
N ALA A 51 8.56 5.33 10.09
CA ALA A 51 8.03 5.65 11.42
C ALA A 51 9.06 5.55 12.56
N LEU A 52 10.26 6.10 12.39
CA LEU A 52 11.22 6.24 13.49
C LEU A 52 10.74 7.20 14.59
N HIS A 53 9.71 8.00 14.26
CA HIS A 53 8.97 8.86 15.17
C HIS A 53 7.46 8.71 14.94
N PRO A 54 6.60 9.09 15.90
CA PRO A 54 5.16 9.14 15.69
C PRO A 54 4.76 10.08 14.54
N PHE A 55 3.64 9.81 13.88
CA PHE A 55 3.19 10.58 12.70
C PHE A 55 3.14 12.09 12.95
N HIS A 56 2.56 12.53 14.08
CA HIS A 56 2.45 13.96 14.42
C HIS A 56 3.81 14.67 14.51
N TYR A 57 4.90 13.97 14.88
CA TYR A 57 6.24 14.56 14.89
C TYR A 57 6.65 15.09 13.52
N TYR A 58 6.36 14.32 12.47
CA TYR A 58 6.68 14.71 11.09
C TYR A 58 5.82 15.90 10.66
N ILE A 59 4.53 15.91 11.02
CA ILE A 59 3.63 17.03 10.74
C ILE A 59 4.11 18.31 11.45
N GLU A 60 4.42 18.26 12.73
CA GLU A 60 4.95 19.41 13.48
C GLU A 60 6.28 19.91 12.91
N ARG A 61 7.14 18.99 12.44
CA ARG A 61 8.38 19.37 11.75
C ARG A 61 8.08 20.16 10.48
N GLN A 62 7.15 19.69 9.66
CA GLN A 62 6.76 20.40 8.43
C GLN A 62 6.09 21.74 8.72
N GLN A 63 5.27 21.85 9.75
CA GLN A 63 4.67 23.12 10.18
C GLN A 63 5.71 24.17 10.60
N ARG A 64 6.82 23.73 11.22
CA ARG A 64 7.93 24.63 11.55
C ARG A 64 8.72 25.08 10.31
N LEU A 65 8.88 24.20 9.33
CA LEU A 65 9.60 24.48 8.08
C LEU A 65 8.76 25.32 7.10
N PHE A 66 7.44 25.12 7.09
CA PHE A 66 6.49 25.71 6.17
C PHE A 66 5.29 26.29 6.93
N PRO A 67 5.49 27.36 7.73
CA PRO A 67 4.44 27.93 8.58
C PRO A 67 3.22 28.43 7.79
N GLU A 68 3.39 28.79 6.52
CA GLU A 68 2.29 29.17 5.61
C GLU A 68 1.34 28.01 5.29
N TYR A 69 1.78 26.76 5.47
CA TYR A 69 0.96 25.56 5.27
C TYR A 69 0.49 24.91 6.57
N LYS A 70 0.65 25.60 7.72
CA LYS A 70 0.33 25.03 9.02
C LYS A 70 -1.08 24.44 9.09
N ASP A 71 -2.08 25.21 8.67
CA ASP A 71 -3.49 24.77 8.72
C ASP A 71 -3.77 23.62 7.72
N ALA A 72 -3.10 23.64 6.57
CA ALA A 72 -3.21 22.57 5.57
C ALA A 72 -2.57 21.26 6.06
N LEU A 73 -1.44 21.33 6.79
CA LEU A 73 -0.79 20.20 7.41
C LEU A 73 -1.62 19.61 8.57
N ASP A 74 -2.26 20.46 9.38
CA ASP A 74 -3.24 20.04 10.38
C ASP A 74 -4.44 19.34 9.75
N HIS A 75 -4.92 19.88 8.61
CA HIS A 75 -6.01 19.29 7.87
C HIS A 75 -5.61 17.92 7.29
N PHE A 76 -4.40 17.82 6.70
CA PHE A 76 -3.85 16.56 6.19
C PHE A 76 -3.79 15.48 7.28
N ASP A 77 -3.32 15.81 8.49
CA ASP A 77 -3.25 14.86 9.60
C ASP A 77 -4.65 14.39 10.04
N ARG A 78 -5.58 15.33 10.24
CA ARG A 78 -6.92 15.00 10.77
C ARG A 78 -7.81 14.29 9.77
N HIS A 79 -7.62 14.54 8.48
CA HIS A 79 -8.48 14.05 7.39
C HIS A 79 -7.76 13.07 6.48
N PHE A 80 -6.71 12.41 6.98
CA PHE A 80 -5.89 11.52 6.16
C PHE A 80 -6.70 10.45 5.41
N ALA A 81 -7.64 9.80 6.09
CA ALA A 81 -8.49 8.79 5.47
C ALA A 81 -9.41 9.35 4.36
N ASP A 82 -9.74 10.67 4.40
CA ASP A 82 -10.60 11.29 3.41
C ASP A 82 -9.90 11.48 2.05
N LEU A 83 -8.57 11.38 2.02
CA LEU A 83 -7.76 11.38 0.79
C LEU A 83 -7.97 10.11 -0.06
N PHE A 84 -8.55 9.06 0.53
CA PHE A 84 -8.84 7.79 -0.12
C PHE A 84 -10.26 7.80 -0.66
N THR A 85 -10.36 7.56 -1.97
CA THR A 85 -11.59 7.77 -2.76
C THR A 85 -12.49 6.54 -2.82
N GLY A 86 -11.94 5.36 -2.51
CA GLY A 86 -12.72 4.11 -2.52
C GLY A 86 -11.84 2.88 -2.64
N GLU A 87 -12.48 1.72 -2.55
CA GLU A 87 -11.85 0.45 -2.93
C GLU A 87 -11.57 0.42 -4.43
N THR A 88 -10.50 -0.25 -4.83
CA THR A 88 -10.24 -0.51 -6.24
C THR A 88 -11.38 -1.36 -6.83
N ALA A 89 -12.03 -0.84 -7.86
CA ALA A 89 -13.21 -1.47 -8.45
C ALA A 89 -12.91 -2.91 -8.89
N GLY A 90 -13.69 -3.89 -8.41
CA GLY A 90 -13.51 -5.32 -8.70
C GLY A 90 -12.53 -6.05 -7.77
N MET A 91 -11.66 -5.34 -7.03
CA MET A 91 -10.63 -5.99 -6.20
C MET A 91 -11.24 -6.84 -5.08
N ARG A 92 -12.23 -6.33 -4.36
CA ARG A 92 -12.90 -7.10 -3.30
C ARG A 92 -13.55 -8.38 -3.85
N GLN A 93 -14.13 -8.33 -5.06
CA GLN A 93 -14.71 -9.51 -5.70
C GLN A 93 -13.64 -10.56 -6.04
N LEU A 94 -12.50 -10.14 -6.60
CA LEU A 94 -11.35 -11.02 -6.86
C LEU A 94 -10.85 -11.67 -5.55
N MET A 95 -10.69 -10.88 -4.48
CA MET A 95 -10.24 -11.39 -3.18
C MET A 95 -11.20 -12.45 -2.61
N LEU A 96 -12.51 -12.21 -2.68
CA LEU A 96 -13.52 -13.19 -2.25
C LEU A 96 -13.45 -14.49 -3.06
N GLN A 97 -13.27 -14.39 -4.37
CA GLN A 97 -13.10 -15.56 -5.24
C GLN A 97 -11.83 -16.35 -4.87
N LEU A 98 -10.68 -15.68 -4.75
CA LEU A 98 -9.42 -16.31 -4.36
C LEU A 98 -9.52 -17.01 -2.99
N LYS A 99 -10.20 -16.40 -2.03
CA LYS A 99 -10.46 -17.00 -0.72
C LYS A 99 -11.32 -18.26 -0.82
N THR A 100 -12.34 -18.25 -1.68
CA THR A 100 -13.18 -19.42 -1.96
C THR A 100 -12.40 -20.56 -2.65
N GLU A 101 -11.42 -20.19 -3.47
CA GLU A 101 -10.50 -21.14 -4.13
C GLU A 101 -9.42 -21.70 -3.17
N GLY A 102 -9.37 -21.20 -1.92
CA GLY A 102 -8.50 -21.72 -0.86
C GLY A 102 -7.14 -21.03 -0.75
N TYR A 103 -6.95 -19.89 -1.41
CA TYR A 103 -5.73 -19.09 -1.24
C TYR A 103 -5.75 -18.32 0.08
N ARG A 104 -4.59 -18.22 0.72
CA ARG A 104 -4.37 -17.26 1.83
C ARG A 104 -4.18 -15.86 1.28
N LEU A 105 -4.88 -14.88 1.83
CA LEU A 105 -4.76 -13.48 1.43
C LEU A 105 -4.01 -12.72 2.52
N LEU A 106 -2.90 -12.11 2.15
CA LEU A 106 -2.00 -11.40 3.06
C LEU A 106 -1.74 -9.97 2.54
N GLY A 107 -1.34 -9.08 3.44
CA GLY A 107 -0.99 -7.71 3.11
C GLY A 107 0.49 -7.40 3.34
N LEU A 108 1.11 -6.61 2.45
CA LEU A 108 2.45 -6.08 2.62
C LEU A 108 2.52 -4.65 2.08
N SER A 109 2.55 -3.66 2.98
CA SER A 109 2.43 -2.25 2.56
C SER A 109 3.43 -1.33 3.27
N ASN A 110 3.93 -0.34 2.50
CA ASN A 110 4.59 0.82 3.06
C ASN A 110 3.52 1.83 3.47
N TRP A 111 3.37 2.05 4.76
CA TRP A 111 2.40 2.99 5.30
C TRP A 111 2.73 3.38 6.74
N SER A 112 2.36 4.59 7.12
CA SER A 112 2.42 5.08 8.49
C SER A 112 1.29 4.52 9.35
N SER A 113 1.28 4.87 10.64
CA SER A 113 0.18 4.53 11.55
C SER A 113 -1.21 5.02 11.09
N LYS A 114 -1.26 6.00 10.15
CA LYS A 114 -2.50 6.48 9.54
C LYS A 114 -3.25 5.44 8.69
N VAL A 115 -2.61 4.32 8.40
CA VAL A 115 -3.28 3.17 7.76
C VAL A 115 -4.49 2.69 8.57
N GLN A 116 -4.46 2.84 9.90
CA GLN A 116 -5.57 2.43 10.77
C GLN A 116 -6.86 3.19 10.42
N ASP A 117 -6.77 4.51 10.23
CA ASP A 117 -7.90 5.37 9.85
C ASP A 117 -8.51 4.92 8.49
N VAL A 118 -7.65 4.46 7.56
CA VAL A 118 -8.08 3.97 6.24
C VAL A 118 -8.69 2.57 6.33
N MET A 119 -8.12 1.68 7.13
CA MET A 119 -8.68 0.35 7.36
C MET A 119 -10.06 0.42 8.04
N GLU A 120 -10.25 1.36 8.97
CA GLU A 120 -11.55 1.63 9.60
C GLU A 120 -12.57 2.19 8.61
N LYS A 121 -12.13 2.98 7.63
CA LYS A 121 -13.00 3.53 6.57
C LYS A 121 -13.45 2.47 5.55
N TYR A 122 -12.60 1.47 5.26
CA TYR A 122 -12.84 0.41 4.28
C TYR A 122 -12.75 -1.00 4.90
N PRO A 123 -13.51 -1.30 5.97
CA PRO A 123 -13.32 -2.53 6.73
C PRO A 123 -13.58 -3.79 5.93
N ASP A 124 -14.47 -3.74 4.94
CA ASP A 124 -14.91 -4.91 4.17
C ASP A 124 -13.78 -5.54 3.36
N ILE A 125 -12.92 -4.71 2.73
CA ILE A 125 -11.81 -5.24 1.93
C ILE A 125 -10.64 -5.67 2.82
N PHE A 126 -10.32 -4.92 3.87
CA PHE A 126 -9.22 -5.26 4.77
C PHE A 126 -9.51 -6.49 5.63
N ALA A 127 -10.79 -6.74 5.99
CA ALA A 127 -11.21 -7.94 6.74
C ALA A 127 -11.05 -9.25 5.92
N LEU A 128 -10.80 -9.18 4.63
CA LEU A 128 -10.51 -10.37 3.82
C LEU A 128 -9.08 -10.87 3.99
N LEU A 129 -8.16 -10.02 4.45
CA LEU A 129 -6.79 -10.41 4.75
C LEU A 129 -6.71 -11.23 6.03
N GLU A 130 -5.92 -12.31 6.03
CA GLU A 130 -5.63 -13.08 7.26
C GLU A 130 -4.66 -12.32 8.18
N GLY A 131 -3.85 -11.45 7.61
CA GLY A 131 -2.91 -10.59 8.32
C GLY A 131 -2.11 -9.74 7.35
N SER A 132 -1.37 -8.79 7.90
CA SER A 132 -0.56 -7.87 7.11
C SER A 132 0.71 -7.45 7.85
N LEU A 133 1.79 -7.25 7.09
CA LEU A 133 2.99 -6.55 7.54
C LEU A 133 2.96 -5.12 6.99
N ILE A 134 3.00 -4.16 7.88
CA ILE A 134 2.99 -2.74 7.52
C ILE A 134 4.29 -2.11 8.01
N SER A 135 4.95 -1.36 7.16
CA SER A 135 6.30 -0.83 7.37
C SER A 135 6.49 -0.11 8.71
N TYR A 136 5.51 0.70 9.14
CA TYR A 136 5.62 1.46 10.39
C TYR A 136 5.76 0.57 11.64
N THR A 137 5.32 -0.70 11.58
CA THR A 137 5.40 -1.63 12.71
C THR A 137 6.77 -2.27 12.84
N VAL A 138 7.56 -2.28 11.78
CA VAL A 138 8.87 -2.96 11.71
C VAL A 138 10.02 -2.03 11.30
N HIS A 139 9.72 -0.78 10.93
CA HIS A 139 10.68 0.24 10.50
C HIS A 139 11.49 -0.14 9.24
N LEU A 140 10.93 -1.01 8.40
CA LEU A 140 11.48 -1.48 7.14
C LEU A 140 10.59 -1.03 6.00
N LEU A 141 11.16 -0.77 4.82
CA LEU A 141 10.40 -0.31 3.65
C LEU A 141 10.61 -1.24 2.45
N LYS A 142 9.58 -1.43 1.64
CA LYS A 142 9.73 -1.89 0.26
C LYS A 142 10.47 -0.79 -0.52
N PRO A 143 11.41 -1.09 -1.41
CA PRO A 143 11.83 -2.41 -1.90
C PRO A 143 13.04 -3.02 -1.15
N GLU A 144 13.31 -2.66 0.09
CA GLU A 144 14.40 -3.24 0.88
C GLU A 144 14.17 -4.74 1.07
N ARG A 145 15.24 -5.53 0.96
CA ARG A 145 15.18 -6.98 1.07
C ARG A 145 14.59 -7.45 2.41
N GLU A 146 14.94 -6.73 3.46
CA GLU A 146 14.65 -7.05 4.84
C GLU A 146 13.14 -7.08 5.14
N ILE A 147 12.32 -6.24 4.50
CA ILE A 147 10.87 -6.25 4.73
C ILE A 147 10.22 -7.51 4.15
N TYR A 148 10.69 -8.00 3.01
CA TYR A 148 10.17 -9.23 2.41
C TYR A 148 10.60 -10.46 3.22
N GLU A 149 11.86 -10.53 3.65
CA GLU A 149 12.35 -11.60 4.51
C GLU A 149 11.60 -11.64 5.84
N ARG A 150 11.33 -10.47 6.44
CA ARG A 150 10.53 -10.33 7.64
C ARG A 150 9.09 -10.79 7.40
N PHE A 151 8.48 -10.42 6.29
CA PHE A 151 7.13 -10.88 5.89
C PHE A 151 7.07 -12.41 5.77
N LEU A 152 8.01 -13.03 5.05
CA LEU A 152 8.08 -14.47 4.89
C LEU A 152 8.22 -15.20 6.22
N GLN A 153 9.03 -14.66 7.13
CA GLN A 153 9.23 -15.19 8.47
C GLN A 153 7.97 -15.06 9.34
N ASP A 154 7.36 -13.87 9.40
CA ASP A 154 6.21 -13.59 10.27
C ASP A 154 4.98 -14.41 9.91
N PHE A 155 4.77 -14.67 8.61
CA PHE A 155 3.64 -15.49 8.12
C PHE A 155 3.97 -16.97 7.92
N GLY A 156 5.23 -17.37 8.08
CA GLY A 156 5.68 -18.76 7.94
C GLY A 156 5.47 -19.30 6.51
N VAL A 157 5.68 -18.47 5.49
CA VAL A 157 5.43 -18.80 4.09
C VAL A 157 6.74 -18.92 3.29
N GLN A 158 6.74 -19.79 2.26
CA GLN A 158 7.87 -19.92 1.36
C GLN A 158 7.74 -18.91 0.21
N PRO A 159 8.83 -18.27 -0.24
CA PRO A 159 8.77 -17.20 -1.25
C PRO A 159 8.15 -17.69 -2.57
N GLU A 160 8.50 -18.90 -3.03
CA GLU A 160 7.98 -19.49 -4.26
C GLU A 160 6.49 -19.87 -4.20
N GLU A 161 5.88 -19.86 -3.02
CA GLU A 161 4.45 -20.05 -2.81
C GLU A 161 3.65 -18.75 -2.76
N CYS A 162 4.35 -17.59 -2.88
CA CYS A 162 3.77 -16.27 -2.77
C CYS A 162 3.76 -15.55 -4.11
N VAL A 163 2.64 -14.87 -4.43
CA VAL A 163 2.60 -13.85 -5.49
C VAL A 163 2.24 -12.51 -4.87
N PHE A 164 3.10 -11.52 -5.06
CA PHE A 164 2.93 -10.15 -4.57
C PHE A 164 2.43 -9.23 -5.68
N MET A 165 1.43 -8.43 -5.37
CA MET A 165 0.82 -7.45 -6.27
C MET A 165 1.03 -6.05 -5.69
N ASP A 166 1.65 -5.16 -6.48
CA ASP A 166 2.02 -3.81 -6.08
C ASP A 166 2.05 -2.93 -7.34
N ASP A 167 1.64 -1.68 -7.24
CA ASP A 167 1.61 -0.75 -8.38
C ASP A 167 3.01 -0.21 -8.75
N ARG A 168 4.00 -0.36 -7.84
CA ARG A 168 5.37 0.12 -8.04
C ARG A 168 6.30 -1.00 -8.53
N PRO A 169 6.85 -0.89 -9.76
CA PRO A 169 7.76 -1.91 -10.30
C PRO A 169 8.96 -2.22 -9.40
N ALA A 170 9.51 -1.22 -8.70
CA ALA A 170 10.63 -1.40 -7.79
C ALA A 170 10.31 -2.36 -6.64
N ASN A 171 9.08 -2.31 -6.11
CA ASN A 171 8.63 -3.20 -5.04
C ASN A 171 8.50 -4.64 -5.54
N ILE A 172 7.99 -4.81 -6.76
CA ILE A 172 7.91 -6.14 -7.40
C ILE A 172 9.30 -6.73 -7.65
N GLU A 173 10.26 -5.92 -8.10
CA GLU A 173 11.65 -6.37 -8.25
C GLU A 173 12.29 -6.73 -6.90
N GLY A 174 11.98 -6.00 -5.83
CA GLY A 174 12.40 -6.35 -4.46
C GLY A 174 11.88 -7.72 -4.03
N ALA A 175 10.59 -7.99 -4.24
CA ALA A 175 9.96 -9.29 -3.94
C ALA A 175 10.59 -10.44 -4.76
N ARG A 176 10.83 -10.22 -6.05
CA ARG A 176 11.46 -11.22 -6.93
C ARG A 176 12.87 -11.58 -6.49
N LYS A 177 13.65 -10.63 -5.97
CA LYS A 177 15.01 -10.87 -5.46
C LYS A 177 15.05 -11.81 -4.24
N VAL A 178 13.96 -11.94 -3.51
CA VAL A 178 13.84 -12.91 -2.41
C VAL A 178 13.13 -14.21 -2.84
N GLY A 179 12.78 -14.35 -4.13
CA GLY A 179 12.19 -15.56 -4.69
C GLY A 179 10.66 -15.57 -4.76
N MET A 180 9.98 -14.49 -4.39
CA MET A 180 8.53 -14.36 -4.58
C MET A 180 8.20 -14.15 -6.07
N HIS A 181 7.02 -14.60 -6.48
CA HIS A 181 6.42 -14.11 -7.73
C HIS A 181 5.89 -12.70 -7.54
N GLY A 182 5.81 -11.93 -8.63
CA GLY A 182 5.34 -10.56 -8.54
C GLY A 182 4.61 -10.10 -9.79
N ILE A 183 3.52 -9.35 -9.61
CA ILE A 183 2.71 -8.75 -10.67
C ILE A 183 2.65 -7.25 -10.41
N VAL A 184 3.08 -6.45 -11.38
CA VAL A 184 2.89 -4.99 -11.32
C VAL A 184 1.44 -4.69 -11.64
N PHE A 185 0.69 -4.19 -10.64
CA PHE A 185 -0.71 -3.83 -10.82
C PHE A 185 -0.83 -2.57 -11.69
N LYS A 186 -1.68 -2.63 -12.71
CA LYS A 186 -2.03 -1.50 -13.57
C LYS A 186 -3.53 -1.33 -13.65
N GLU A 187 -4.24 -2.42 -13.86
CA GLU A 187 -5.71 -2.49 -13.94
C GLU A 187 -6.18 -3.92 -13.65
N MET A 188 -7.46 -4.06 -13.31
CA MET A 188 -8.01 -5.35 -12.90
C MET A 188 -7.93 -6.44 -13.98
N GLY A 189 -8.25 -6.10 -15.24
CA GLY A 189 -8.22 -7.10 -16.32
C GLY A 189 -6.83 -7.68 -16.56
N GLN A 190 -5.79 -6.84 -16.50
CA GLN A 190 -4.39 -7.27 -16.58
C GLN A 190 -4.03 -8.14 -15.37
N LEU A 191 -4.36 -7.69 -14.16
CA LEU A 191 -4.05 -8.42 -12.93
C LEU A 191 -4.65 -9.84 -12.94
N GLU A 192 -5.96 -9.95 -13.21
CA GLU A 192 -6.65 -11.25 -13.25
C GLU A 192 -6.03 -12.19 -14.28
N SER A 193 -5.72 -11.68 -15.47
CA SER A 193 -5.10 -12.47 -16.54
C SER A 193 -3.73 -13.00 -16.13
N GLU A 194 -2.84 -12.14 -15.64
CA GLU A 194 -1.48 -12.53 -15.24
C GLU A 194 -1.49 -13.48 -14.03
N LEU A 195 -2.36 -13.20 -13.05
CA LEU A 195 -2.50 -14.07 -11.88
C LEU A 195 -2.97 -15.47 -12.25
N ARG A 196 -4.00 -15.58 -13.11
CA ARG A 196 -4.51 -16.88 -13.57
C ARG A 196 -3.47 -17.65 -14.39
N GLN A 197 -2.74 -16.98 -15.28
CA GLN A 197 -1.64 -17.61 -16.03
C GLN A 197 -0.54 -18.12 -15.09
N LEU A 198 -0.15 -17.35 -14.09
CA LEU A 198 0.86 -17.74 -13.13
C LEU A 198 0.42 -18.99 -12.33
N ILE A 199 -0.80 -18.99 -11.82
CA ILE A 199 -1.36 -20.14 -11.08
C ILE A 199 -1.37 -21.40 -11.95
N GLN A 200 -1.90 -21.33 -13.18
CA GLN A 200 -1.99 -22.47 -14.11
C GLN A 200 -0.62 -23.01 -14.50
N SER A 201 0.37 -22.15 -14.73
CA SER A 201 1.73 -22.59 -15.08
C SER A 201 2.38 -23.42 -13.98
N GLN A 202 2.05 -23.17 -12.73
CA GLN A 202 2.56 -23.91 -11.57
C GLN A 202 1.86 -25.28 -11.36
N GLU A 203 0.66 -25.45 -11.89
CA GLU A 203 -0.07 -26.73 -11.83
C GLU A 203 0.40 -27.72 -12.90
N THR A 204 0.87 -27.20 -14.04
CA THR A 204 1.28 -28.02 -15.20
C THR A 204 2.70 -28.57 -15.06
N THR A 205 3.48 -28.13 -14.08
CA THR A 205 4.89 -28.55 -13.87
C THR A 205 5.01 -29.78 -12.93
N LYS A 206 3.91 -30.48 -12.69
CA LYS A 206 3.85 -31.78 -12.02
C LYS A 206 3.77 -32.91 -13.05
#